data_3e58c5b82b83e50d8bb571ef922bcd7c
#
_entry.id   3e58c5b82b83e50d8bb571ef922bcd7c
#
_cell.length_a   1.000
_cell.length_b   1.000
_cell.length_c   1.000
_cell.angle_alpha   90.00
_cell.angle_beta   90.00
_cell.angle_gamma   90.00
#
_symmetry.space_group_name_H-M   'P 1'
#
loop_
_entity.id
_entity.type
_entity.pdbx_description
1 polymer ?
#
loop_
_entity_poly.entity_id
_entity_poly.type
_entity_poly.pdbx_seq_one_letter_code
_entity_poly.pdbx_strand_id
1 'polypeptide(L)'
;MTRSLRQLCWFALPLFVLAGCQQAAHQPQPPVPMQIEKLATLLADGRFLRENCDRSDIPDDIKLQRTAMRLAQKHGWDTHQAAYQQQLAAQTNTRYQALVADNTLLTEKCATVNSSAARFITAAQSDTEDFIL
;
A
#
# COMPACT_ATOMS: atom_id res chain seq x y z
N MET A 1 -59.14 18.46 -51.79
CA MET A 1 -57.78 18.74 -52.15
C MET A 1 -56.86 18.49 -51.01
N THR A 2 -56.30 17.44 -51.14
CA THR A 2 -55.43 16.85 -50.12
C THR A 2 -54.15 17.60 -50.01
N ARG A 3 -53.93 18.12 -48.86
CA ARG A 3 -52.61 18.57 -48.48
C ARG A 3 -52.06 17.66 -47.43
N SER A 4 -51.30 16.79 -47.91
CA SER A 4 -50.41 15.96 -47.16
C SER A 4 -49.54 16.84 -46.30
N LEU A 5 -49.86 16.89 -45.04
CA LEU A 5 -48.95 17.43 -44.04
C LEU A 5 -47.91 16.37 -43.80
N ARG A 6 -46.81 16.63 -44.38
CA ARG A 6 -45.62 15.90 -44.10
C ARG A 6 -45.20 16.24 -42.67
N GLN A 7 -45.51 15.36 -41.80
CA GLN A 7 -44.97 15.39 -40.48
C GLN A 7 -43.50 15.11 -40.61
N LEU A 8 -42.73 16.17 -40.51
CA LEU A 8 -41.34 16.09 -40.21
C LEU A 8 -41.20 15.55 -38.80
N CYS A 9 -41.00 14.26 -38.70
CA CYS A 9 -40.49 13.66 -37.50
C CYS A 9 -39.09 14.20 -37.27
N TRP A 10 -39.04 15.21 -36.47
CA TRP A 10 -37.83 15.60 -35.85
C TRP A 10 -37.49 14.50 -34.82
N PHE A 11 -36.70 13.59 -35.27
CA PHE A 11 -35.95 12.74 -34.36
C PHE A 11 -34.93 13.63 -33.66
N ALA A 12 -35.36 14.25 -32.61
CA ALA A 12 -34.44 14.72 -31.60
C ALA A 12 -33.80 13.48 -30.99
N LEU A 13 -32.69 13.06 -31.53
CA LEU A 13 -31.81 12.16 -30.83
C LEU A 13 -31.42 12.86 -29.52
N PRO A 14 -31.76 12.31 -28.37
CA PRO A 14 -31.10 12.76 -27.16
C PRO A 14 -29.64 12.34 -27.30
N LEU A 15 -28.77 13.30 -27.49
CA LEU A 15 -27.37 13.15 -27.18
C LEU A 15 -27.30 12.80 -25.69
N PHE A 16 -27.33 11.53 -25.41
CA PHE A 16 -26.85 11.06 -24.11
C PHE A 16 -25.36 11.36 -24.08
N VAL A 17 -25.07 12.55 -23.61
CA VAL A 17 -23.74 12.84 -23.12
C VAL A 17 -23.50 11.84 -22.01
N LEU A 18 -22.81 10.80 -22.32
CA LEU A 18 -22.18 9.94 -21.35
C LEU A 18 -21.09 10.77 -20.63
N ALA A 19 -21.54 11.77 -19.88
CA ALA A 19 -20.73 12.42 -18.85
C ALA A 19 -20.62 11.39 -17.74
N GLY A 20 -20.04 10.25 -18.12
CA GLY A 20 -19.94 9.18 -17.20
C GLY A 20 -18.59 9.12 -16.60
N CYS A 21 -18.39 8.67 -15.56
CA CYS A 21 -17.39 7.71 -15.09
C CYS A 21 -15.94 8.12 -15.17
N GLN A 22 -15.63 9.38 -15.09
CA GLN A 22 -14.25 9.80 -14.78
C GLN A 22 -13.95 9.71 -13.29
N GLN A 23 -14.93 9.35 -12.46
CA GLN A 23 -14.73 9.11 -11.03
C GLN A 23 -14.15 7.74 -10.72
N ALA A 24 -14.03 6.84 -11.70
CA ALA A 24 -13.43 5.52 -11.50
C ALA A 24 -11.90 5.55 -11.32
N ALA A 25 -11.24 6.68 -11.52
CA ALA A 25 -9.80 6.81 -11.38
C ALA A 25 -9.33 7.04 -9.94
N HIS A 26 -10.23 7.34 -9.01
CA HIS A 26 -9.94 7.44 -7.59
C HIS A 26 -10.40 6.17 -6.89
N GLN A 27 -9.49 5.22 -6.76
CA GLN A 27 -9.71 4.15 -5.80
C GLN A 27 -9.83 4.77 -4.41
N PRO A 28 -10.90 4.45 -3.66
CA PRO A 28 -11.02 4.96 -2.31
C PRO A 28 -9.81 4.47 -1.51
N GLN A 29 -9.12 5.41 -0.87
CA GLN A 29 -8.00 5.07 -0.01
C GLN A 29 -8.50 4.26 1.19
N PRO A 30 -7.75 3.25 1.63
CA PRO A 30 -8.13 2.53 2.83
C PRO A 30 -8.12 3.47 4.03
N PRO A 31 -8.97 3.23 5.04
CA PRO A 31 -8.95 4.00 6.28
C PRO A 31 -7.56 4.00 6.92
N VAL A 32 -7.23 5.07 7.63
CA VAL A 32 -5.92 5.24 8.29
C VAL A 32 -5.51 4.01 9.13
N PRO A 33 -6.38 3.39 9.95
CA PRO A 33 -6.01 2.19 10.69
C PRO A 33 -5.54 1.04 9.80
N MET A 34 -6.15 0.84 8.65
CA MET A 34 -5.74 -0.19 7.69
C MET A 34 -4.41 0.15 7.00
N GLN A 35 -4.16 1.43 6.72
CA GLN A 35 -2.88 1.87 6.20
C GLN A 35 -1.76 1.56 7.19
N ILE A 36 -1.96 1.90 8.44
CA ILE A 36 -1.00 1.67 9.53
C ILE A 36 -0.76 0.17 9.70
N GLU A 37 -1.81 -0.65 9.70
CA GLU A 37 -1.69 -2.11 9.80
C GLU A 37 -0.80 -2.68 8.67
N LYS A 38 -1.04 -2.26 7.43
CA LYS A 38 -0.24 -2.71 6.28
C LYS A 38 1.23 -2.32 6.40
N LEU A 39 1.50 -1.06 6.73
CA LEU A 39 2.87 -0.58 6.88
C LEU A 39 3.57 -1.21 8.08
N ALA A 40 2.88 -1.34 9.21
CA ALA A 40 3.40 -1.99 10.42
C ALA A 40 3.77 -3.46 10.17
N THR A 41 2.96 -4.16 9.39
CA THR A 41 3.25 -5.54 8.98
C THR A 41 4.57 -5.61 8.21
N LEU A 42 4.75 -4.78 7.20
CA LEU A 42 5.97 -4.77 6.40
C LEU A 42 7.20 -4.42 7.23
N LEU A 43 7.10 -3.44 8.11
CA LEU A 43 8.20 -3.01 8.98
C LEU A 43 8.57 -4.10 10.00
N ALA A 44 7.58 -4.71 10.64
CA ALA A 44 7.79 -5.79 11.59
C ALA A 44 8.37 -7.03 10.93
N ASP A 45 7.88 -7.39 9.75
CA ASP A 45 8.37 -8.52 8.96
C ASP A 45 9.84 -8.31 8.58
N GLY A 46 10.19 -7.12 8.09
CA GLY A 46 11.58 -6.78 7.75
C GLY A 46 12.53 -6.87 8.95
N ARG A 47 12.13 -6.31 10.08
CA ARG A 47 12.90 -6.41 11.34
C ARG A 47 13.03 -7.86 11.79
N PHE A 48 11.96 -8.62 11.76
CA PHE A 48 11.95 -10.03 12.17
C PHE A 48 12.92 -10.86 11.33
N LEU A 49 12.89 -10.71 10.02
CA LEU A 49 13.80 -11.43 9.11
C LEU A 49 15.26 -11.09 9.39
N ARG A 50 15.57 -9.81 9.57
CA ARG A 50 16.94 -9.38 9.85
C ARG A 50 17.45 -9.93 11.18
N GLU A 51 16.65 -9.88 12.24
CA GLU A 51 17.08 -10.19 13.59
C GLU A 51 16.97 -11.67 13.95
N ASN A 52 16.06 -12.43 13.29
CA ASN A 52 15.77 -13.80 13.67
C ASN A 52 15.97 -14.84 12.56
N CYS A 53 16.22 -14.41 11.32
CA CYS A 53 16.28 -15.31 10.15
C CYS A 53 17.60 -15.22 9.37
N ASP A 54 18.67 -14.73 9.99
CA ASP A 54 20.00 -14.58 9.36
C ASP A 54 20.01 -13.74 8.08
N ARG A 55 19.09 -12.78 7.97
CA ARG A 55 18.98 -11.89 6.82
C ARG A 55 19.71 -10.56 7.07
N SER A 56 21.03 -10.63 7.18
CA SER A 56 21.90 -9.45 7.35
C SER A 56 21.92 -8.51 6.14
N ASP A 57 21.43 -8.97 4.99
CA ASP A 57 21.23 -8.19 3.78
C ASP A 57 20.05 -7.20 3.86
N ILE A 58 19.17 -7.35 4.85
CA ILE A 58 18.03 -6.46 5.05
C ILE A 58 18.49 -5.18 5.72
N PRO A 59 18.14 -4.00 5.18
CA PRO A 59 18.51 -2.72 5.76
C PRO A 59 17.99 -2.51 7.19
N ASP A 60 18.56 -1.53 7.89
CA ASP A 60 18.13 -1.16 9.22
C ASP A 60 16.70 -0.57 9.26
N ASP A 61 16.17 -0.40 10.45
CA ASP A 61 14.79 0.08 10.66
C ASP A 61 14.54 1.46 10.06
N ILE A 62 15.55 2.33 10.02
CA ILE A 62 15.42 3.68 9.45
C ILE A 62 15.20 3.59 7.94
N LYS A 63 15.95 2.75 7.27
CA LYS A 63 15.80 2.53 5.82
C LYS A 63 14.50 1.81 5.49
N LEU A 64 14.11 0.82 6.27
CA LEU A 64 12.83 0.14 6.13
C LEU A 64 11.67 1.13 6.27
N GLN A 65 11.71 1.99 7.29
CA GLN A 65 10.70 3.02 7.49
C GLN A 65 10.63 4.01 6.31
N ARG A 66 11.77 4.44 5.82
CA ARG A 66 11.84 5.34 4.65
C ARG A 66 11.19 4.70 3.41
N THR A 67 11.47 3.44 3.17
CA THR A 67 10.84 2.69 2.08
C THR A 67 9.33 2.58 2.28
N ALA A 68 8.87 2.26 3.49
CA ALA A 68 7.46 2.20 3.82
C ALA A 68 6.75 3.55 3.58
N MET A 69 7.38 4.65 3.99
CA MET A 69 6.83 6.00 3.76
C MET A 69 6.76 6.34 2.27
N ARG A 70 7.74 5.95 1.48
CA ARG A 70 7.70 6.13 0.03
C ARG A 70 6.57 5.33 -0.62
N LEU A 71 6.37 4.10 -0.21
CA LEU A 71 5.25 3.29 -0.70
C LEU A 71 3.90 3.94 -0.34
N ALA A 72 3.76 4.42 0.88
CA ALA A 72 2.58 5.14 1.32
C ALA A 72 2.31 6.39 0.46
N GLN A 73 3.34 7.17 0.16
CA GLN A 73 3.25 8.35 -0.71
C GLN A 73 2.83 7.98 -2.14
N LYS A 74 3.35 6.90 -2.69
CA LYS A 74 2.92 6.40 -4.01
C LYS A 74 1.44 6.05 -4.05
N HIS A 75 0.88 5.62 -2.93
CA HIS A 75 -0.55 5.37 -2.77
C HIS A 75 -1.36 6.65 -2.46
N GLY A 76 -0.71 7.78 -2.30
CA GLY A 76 -1.36 9.04 -1.93
C GLY A 76 -1.77 9.11 -0.46
N TRP A 77 -1.19 8.28 0.41
CA TRP A 77 -1.49 8.30 1.83
C TRP A 77 -0.73 9.43 2.53
N ASP A 78 -1.44 10.17 3.36
CA ASP A 78 -0.82 11.21 4.20
C ASP A 78 -0.30 10.59 5.50
N THR A 79 1.03 10.54 5.60
CA THR A 79 1.73 9.95 6.74
C THR A 79 2.39 10.98 7.65
N HIS A 80 2.24 12.26 7.37
CA HIS A 80 3.03 13.32 8.02
C HIS A 80 2.59 13.67 9.43
N GLN A 81 1.39 13.29 9.84
CA GLN A 81 0.88 13.60 11.16
C GLN A 81 1.63 12.81 12.24
N ALA A 82 1.97 13.50 13.34
CA ALA A 82 2.67 12.87 14.46
C ALA A 82 1.91 11.67 15.04
N ALA A 83 0.58 11.76 15.12
CA ALA A 83 -0.27 10.65 15.56
C ALA A 83 -0.14 9.42 14.65
N TYR A 84 -0.07 9.62 13.35
CA TYR A 84 0.13 8.54 12.38
C TYR A 84 1.48 7.83 12.64
N GLN A 85 2.54 8.59 12.78
CA GLN A 85 3.89 8.06 13.02
C GLN A 85 3.99 7.31 14.35
N GLN A 86 3.35 7.84 15.41
CA GLN A 86 3.33 7.19 16.72
C GLN A 86 2.55 5.88 16.69
N GLN A 87 1.39 5.85 16.05
CA GLN A 87 0.59 4.64 15.90
C GLN A 87 1.32 3.60 15.06
N LEU A 88 1.97 4.02 13.99
CA LEU A 88 2.77 3.13 13.15
C LEU A 88 3.89 2.48 13.96
N ALA A 89 4.64 3.25 14.74
CA ALA A 89 5.71 2.73 15.60
C ALA A 89 5.17 1.73 16.63
N ALA A 90 4.07 2.06 17.29
CA ALA A 90 3.43 1.19 18.28
C ALA A 90 2.92 -0.11 17.66
N GLN A 91 2.24 -0.04 16.53
CA GLN A 91 1.73 -1.22 15.81
C GLN A 91 2.87 -2.09 15.28
N THR A 92 3.93 -1.49 14.77
CA THR A 92 5.12 -2.23 14.31
C THR A 92 5.73 -3.03 15.45
N ASN A 93 5.89 -2.42 16.62
CA ASN A 93 6.43 -3.09 17.79
C ASN A 93 5.52 -4.23 18.26
N THR A 94 4.22 -3.98 18.35
CA THR A 94 3.24 -5.00 18.74
C THR A 94 3.28 -6.20 17.80
N ARG A 95 3.34 -5.96 16.50
CA ARG A 95 3.42 -7.01 15.50
C ARG A 95 4.73 -7.79 15.56
N TYR A 96 5.82 -7.10 15.73
CA TYR A 96 7.14 -7.73 15.92
C TYR A 96 7.14 -8.67 17.13
N GLN A 97 6.63 -8.21 18.27
CA GLN A 97 6.53 -9.04 19.47
C GLN A 97 5.63 -10.26 19.26
N ALA A 98 4.53 -10.11 18.53
CA ALA A 98 3.66 -11.23 18.18
C ALA A 98 4.38 -12.26 17.29
N LEU A 99 5.17 -11.84 16.32
CA LEU A 99 5.99 -12.72 15.48
C LEU A 99 7.02 -13.50 16.32
N VAL A 100 7.68 -12.83 17.24
CA VAL A 100 8.66 -13.46 18.13
C VAL A 100 7.99 -14.48 19.06
N ALA A 101 6.82 -14.14 19.60
CA ALA A 101 6.10 -14.97 20.57
C ALA A 101 5.35 -16.16 19.92
N ASP A 102 5.13 -16.14 18.62
CA ASP A 102 4.45 -17.22 17.90
C ASP A 102 5.23 -18.53 18.04
N ASN A 103 4.52 -19.61 18.35
CA ASN A 103 5.10 -20.93 18.61
C ASN A 103 5.41 -21.77 17.36
N THR A 104 5.14 -21.24 16.16
CA THR A 104 5.52 -21.90 14.92
C THR A 104 7.04 -22.10 14.85
N LEU A 105 7.49 -23.18 14.24
CA LEU A 105 8.92 -23.43 14.05
C LEU A 105 9.60 -22.24 13.36
N LEU A 106 10.76 -21.85 13.85
CA LEU A 106 11.47 -20.69 13.35
C LEU A 106 11.73 -20.76 11.84
N THR A 107 12.14 -21.92 11.33
CA THR A 107 12.39 -22.12 9.90
C THR A 107 11.14 -21.90 9.06
N GLU A 108 10.00 -22.38 9.50
CA GLU A 108 8.71 -22.19 8.84
C GLU A 108 8.26 -20.74 8.91
N LYS A 109 8.41 -20.12 10.08
CA LYS A 109 8.09 -18.73 10.30
C LYS A 109 8.93 -17.81 9.41
N CYS A 110 10.24 -18.03 9.34
CA CYS A 110 11.15 -17.29 8.46
C CYS A 110 10.76 -17.45 6.97
N ALA A 111 10.41 -18.65 6.53
CA ALA A 111 9.99 -18.90 5.15
C ALA A 111 8.69 -18.14 4.81
N THR A 112 7.70 -18.20 5.69
CA THR A 112 6.41 -17.52 5.50
C THR A 112 6.58 -15.99 5.46
N VAL A 113 7.30 -15.44 6.44
CA VAL A 113 7.54 -13.99 6.52
C VAL A 113 8.38 -13.51 5.32
N ASN A 114 9.36 -14.30 4.91
CA ASN A 114 10.18 -13.98 3.74
C ASN A 114 9.34 -13.90 2.44
N SER A 115 8.41 -14.83 2.27
CA SER A 115 7.48 -14.80 1.13
C SER A 115 6.57 -13.56 1.14
N SER A 116 6.02 -13.22 2.30
CA SER A 116 5.09 -12.11 2.43
C SER A 116 5.76 -10.74 2.26
N ALA A 117 7.00 -10.60 2.70
CA ALA A 117 7.74 -9.34 2.69
C ALA A 117 8.68 -9.17 1.48
N ALA A 118 8.79 -10.15 0.59
CA ALA A 118 9.82 -10.19 -0.45
C ALA A 118 9.90 -8.91 -1.31
N ARG A 119 8.76 -8.40 -1.76
CA ARG A 119 8.71 -7.19 -2.60
C ARG A 119 9.15 -5.94 -1.83
N PHE A 120 8.74 -5.85 -0.59
CA PHE A 120 9.12 -4.75 0.28
C PHE A 120 10.62 -4.76 0.57
N ILE A 121 11.17 -5.92 0.87
CA ILE A 121 12.61 -6.08 1.11
C ILE A 121 13.41 -5.69 -0.13
N THR A 122 13.01 -6.15 -1.31
CA THR A 122 13.66 -5.78 -2.58
C THR A 122 13.63 -4.27 -2.79
N ALA A 123 12.50 -3.62 -2.52
CA ALA A 123 12.40 -2.17 -2.62
C ALA A 123 13.32 -1.46 -1.63
N ALA A 124 13.39 -1.94 -0.39
CA ALA A 124 14.26 -1.36 0.63
C ALA A 124 15.75 -1.51 0.30
N GLN A 125 16.14 -2.63 -0.29
CA GLN A 125 17.51 -2.87 -0.76
C GLN A 125 17.89 -1.96 -1.92
N SER A 126 16.98 -1.73 -2.86
CA SER A 126 17.19 -0.86 -4.02
C SER A 126 17.33 0.62 -3.63
N ASP A 127 16.62 1.05 -2.60
CA ASP A 127 16.67 2.42 -2.09
C ASP A 127 18.04 2.82 -1.52
N THR A 128 18.93 1.86 -1.28
CA THR A 128 20.30 2.12 -0.83
C THR A 128 21.20 2.65 -1.94
N GLU A 129 20.87 2.39 -3.19
CA GLU A 129 21.70 2.78 -4.33
C GLU A 129 21.42 4.21 -4.79
N ASP A 130 20.21 4.70 -4.62
CA ASP A 130 19.79 6.05 -5.04
C ASP A 130 20.37 7.18 -4.17
N PHE A 131 21.04 6.84 -3.07
CA PHE A 131 21.60 7.82 -2.12
C PHE A 131 23.11 8.07 -2.27
N ILE A 132 23.76 7.42 -3.21
CA ILE A 132 25.23 7.57 -3.43
C ILE A 132 25.54 8.59 -4.53
N LEU A 133 24.51 9.27 -5.03
CA LEU A 133 24.73 10.33 -6.02
C LEU A 133 24.68 11.72 -5.40
#